data_a71d376041c2fe410418ba6df22aec4b
#
_entry.id   a71d376041c2fe410418ba6df22aec4b
#
_cell.length_a   1.000
_cell.length_b   1.000
_cell.length_c   1.000
_cell.angle_alpha   90.00
_cell.angle_beta   90.00
_cell.angle_gamma   90.00
#
_symmetry.space_group_name_H-M   'P 1'
#
loop_
_entity.id
_entity.type
_entity.pdbx_description
1 polymer ?
#
loop_
_entity_poly.entity_id
_entity_poly.type
_entity_poly.pdbx_seq_one_letter_code
_entity_poly.pdbx_strand_id
1 'polypeptide(L)'
;MRAVADDRMSMTKTFAEEMYYCLGCLACVTACPAGVNYAELFEHARAEAEASGVLTSPKRNFIRAFALRWLFMDLSRLQLAGRILRLYQELGLQTLVRRSGVLTLLPKRLRELEASTPEIQANFTADLIAPVTPARGSRRYRVAMLAGCAQDLIFSNVNRDTVEVLARNGCEVVTPPEQLCCGSLHAHNGEWELAQQLARKQIDQFPPEQFDAIISNAGGCGSHLKHYRKLLADD
;
A
#
# COMPACT_ATOMS: atom_id res chain seq x y z
N MET A 1 12.19 -22.17 0.52
CA MET A 1 10.75 -22.26 0.31
C MET A 1 10.27 -23.69 0.09
N ARG A 2 10.64 -24.38 -1.02
CA ARG A 2 10.11 -25.72 -1.30
C ARG A 2 10.33 -26.73 -0.17
N ALA A 3 11.51 -26.77 0.45
CA ALA A 3 11.79 -27.70 1.54
C ALA A 3 10.91 -27.45 2.79
N VAL A 4 10.48 -26.21 3.00
CA VAL A 4 9.53 -25.86 4.07
C VAL A 4 8.12 -26.29 3.66
N ALA A 5 7.70 -26.01 2.43
CA ALA A 5 6.39 -26.40 1.91
C ALA A 5 6.20 -27.94 1.83
N ASP A 6 7.29 -28.70 1.60
CA ASP A 6 7.30 -30.16 1.56
C ASP A 6 7.50 -30.79 2.99
N ASP A 7 7.43 -30.00 4.07
CA ASP A 7 7.69 -30.43 5.48
C ASP A 7 9.06 -31.08 5.71
N ARG A 8 10.00 -30.88 4.80
CA ARG A 8 11.38 -31.41 4.88
C ARG A 8 12.31 -30.53 5.71
N MET A 9 11.88 -29.32 6.02
CA MET A 9 12.59 -28.37 6.87
C MET A 9 11.56 -27.52 7.64
N SER A 10 11.76 -27.39 8.94
CA SER A 10 10.91 -26.54 9.76
C SER A 10 11.09 -25.05 9.43
N MET A 11 10.06 -24.26 9.66
CA MET A 11 10.14 -22.80 9.60
C MET A 11 11.13 -22.32 10.67
N THR A 12 12.26 -21.76 10.24
CA THR A 12 13.28 -21.23 11.16
C THR A 12 13.22 -19.70 11.18
N LYS A 13 13.70 -19.11 12.29
CA LYS A 13 13.82 -17.66 12.41
C LYS A 13 14.66 -17.06 11.28
N THR A 14 15.80 -17.70 10.96
CA THR A 14 16.70 -17.25 9.88
C THR A 14 15.96 -17.25 8.52
N PHE A 15 15.25 -18.34 8.20
CA PHE A 15 14.47 -18.39 6.96
C PHE A 15 13.43 -17.26 6.91
N ALA A 16 12.69 -17.03 7.99
CA ALA A 16 11.68 -15.99 8.07
C ALA A 16 12.31 -14.59 7.94
N GLU A 17 13.45 -14.32 8.59
CA GLU A 17 14.20 -13.07 8.46
C GLU A 17 14.64 -12.83 7.01
N GLU A 18 15.18 -13.85 6.32
CA GLU A 18 15.57 -13.75 4.90
C GLU A 18 14.38 -13.41 4.00
N MET A 19 13.19 -13.95 4.26
CA MET A 19 12.00 -13.57 3.50
C MET A 19 11.64 -12.09 3.66
N TYR A 20 11.97 -11.47 4.78
CA TYR A 20 11.74 -10.04 5.02
C TYR A 20 12.82 -9.11 4.48
N TYR A 21 13.98 -9.61 4.05
CA TYR A 21 14.94 -8.82 3.26
C TYR A 21 14.47 -8.56 1.83
N CYS A 22 13.56 -9.36 1.31
CA CYS A 22 12.98 -9.13 -0.01
C CYS A 22 12.09 -7.88 0.01
N LEU A 23 12.30 -6.96 -0.93
CA LEU A 23 11.47 -5.76 -1.08
C LEU A 23 10.12 -6.02 -1.77
N GLY A 24 9.89 -7.20 -2.34
CA GLY A 24 8.69 -7.50 -3.12
C GLY A 24 8.61 -6.72 -4.43
N CYS A 25 9.73 -6.21 -4.96
CA CYS A 25 9.76 -5.41 -6.19
C CYS A 25 9.50 -6.22 -7.48
N LEU A 26 9.49 -7.54 -7.40
CA LEU A 26 9.20 -8.50 -8.48
C LEU A 26 10.11 -8.42 -9.71
N ALA A 27 11.19 -7.66 -9.68
CA ALA A 27 12.16 -7.60 -10.78
C ALA A 27 12.76 -8.96 -11.14
N CYS A 28 12.90 -9.86 -10.16
CA CYS A 28 13.37 -11.23 -10.38
C CYS A 28 12.37 -12.08 -11.19
N VAL A 29 11.08 -11.77 -11.19
CA VAL A 29 10.06 -12.52 -11.94
C VAL A 29 10.27 -12.33 -13.45
N THR A 30 10.51 -11.10 -13.88
CA THR A 30 10.75 -10.78 -15.30
C THR A 30 12.08 -11.31 -15.81
N ALA A 31 13.07 -11.45 -14.92
CA ALA A 31 14.40 -11.95 -15.25
C ALA A 31 14.54 -13.49 -15.13
N CYS A 32 13.52 -14.16 -14.61
CA CYS A 32 13.60 -15.60 -14.34
C CYS A 32 13.42 -16.44 -15.62
N PRO A 33 14.46 -17.18 -16.10
CA PRO A 33 14.31 -18.01 -17.29
C PRO A 33 13.41 -19.23 -17.07
N ALA A 34 13.18 -19.62 -15.81
CA ALA A 34 12.29 -20.72 -15.44
C ALA A 34 10.83 -20.30 -15.26
N GLY A 35 10.49 -19.01 -15.43
CA GLY A 35 9.13 -18.49 -15.29
C GLY A 35 8.52 -18.64 -13.89
N VAL A 36 9.36 -18.63 -12.84
CA VAL A 36 8.90 -18.77 -11.44
C VAL A 36 8.04 -17.58 -11.04
N ASN A 37 6.79 -17.84 -10.62
CA ASN A 37 5.91 -16.82 -10.04
C ASN A 37 6.31 -16.52 -8.59
N TYR A 38 7.38 -15.76 -8.42
CA TYR A 38 7.91 -15.44 -7.11
C TYR A 38 6.96 -14.57 -6.27
N ALA A 39 6.08 -13.80 -6.89
CA ALA A 39 5.11 -12.95 -6.20
C ALA A 39 4.23 -13.75 -5.22
N GLU A 40 3.69 -14.87 -5.67
CA GLU A 40 2.90 -15.77 -4.82
C GLU A 40 3.75 -16.45 -3.76
N LEU A 41 4.91 -16.96 -4.17
CA LEU A 41 5.77 -17.71 -3.27
C LEU A 41 6.23 -16.89 -2.05
N PHE A 42 6.60 -15.63 -2.25
CA PHE A 42 7.10 -14.83 -1.13
C PHE A 42 5.98 -14.35 -0.20
N GLU A 43 4.80 -14.06 -0.72
CA GLU A 43 3.64 -13.68 0.09
C GLU A 43 3.18 -14.84 0.99
N HIS A 44 3.04 -16.05 0.42
CA HIS A 44 2.74 -17.25 1.20
C HIS A 44 3.84 -17.58 2.22
N ALA A 45 5.10 -17.52 1.82
CA ALA A 45 6.21 -17.77 2.76
C ALA A 45 6.23 -16.79 3.93
N ARG A 46 5.85 -15.53 3.71
CA ARG A 46 5.68 -14.54 4.79
C ARG A 46 4.46 -14.83 5.65
N ALA A 47 3.33 -15.21 5.06
CA ALA A 47 2.14 -15.58 5.82
C ALA A 47 2.41 -16.77 6.74
N GLU A 48 3.07 -17.80 6.24
CA GLU A 48 3.49 -18.95 7.04
C GLU A 48 4.52 -18.58 8.13
N ALA A 49 5.48 -17.72 7.81
CA ALA A 49 6.46 -17.22 8.79
C ALA A 49 5.77 -16.46 9.94
N GLU A 50 4.73 -15.66 9.65
CA GLU A 50 3.94 -15.00 10.68
C GLU A 50 3.09 -15.99 11.49
N ALA A 51 2.43 -16.94 10.82
CA ALA A 51 1.62 -17.98 11.47
C ALA A 51 2.45 -18.87 12.40
N SER A 52 3.70 -19.17 12.01
CA SER A 52 4.61 -19.99 12.83
C SER A 52 5.07 -19.31 14.13
N GLY A 53 4.95 -17.98 14.24
CA GLY A 53 5.37 -17.19 15.38
C GLY A 53 6.89 -17.09 15.61
N VAL A 54 7.74 -17.61 14.73
CA VAL A 54 9.21 -17.60 14.89
C VAL A 54 9.83 -16.20 14.95
N LEU A 55 9.12 -15.18 14.42
CA LEU A 55 9.51 -13.77 14.49
C LEU A 55 8.85 -13.00 15.62
N THR A 56 8.08 -13.66 16.47
CA THR A 56 7.29 -12.99 17.51
C THR A 56 8.19 -12.28 18.52
N SER A 57 7.91 -11.01 18.76
CA SER A 57 8.45 -10.23 19.87
C SER A 57 7.44 -9.14 20.28
N PRO A 58 7.38 -8.73 21.56
CA PRO A 58 6.40 -7.73 22.02
C PRO A 58 6.47 -6.43 21.22
N LYS A 59 7.67 -5.92 20.97
CA LYS A 59 7.88 -4.68 20.20
C LYS A 59 7.40 -4.81 18.75
N ARG A 60 7.74 -5.91 18.08
CA ARG A 60 7.34 -6.18 16.70
C ARG A 60 5.82 -6.31 16.59
N ASN A 61 5.22 -7.06 17.49
CA ASN A 61 3.78 -7.29 17.51
C ASN A 61 3.02 -5.99 17.75
N PHE A 62 3.49 -5.12 18.66
CA PHE A 62 2.92 -3.80 18.87
C PHE A 62 2.99 -2.93 17.61
N ILE A 63 4.16 -2.86 16.96
CA ILE A 63 4.33 -2.08 15.71
C ILE A 63 3.40 -2.59 14.61
N ARG A 64 3.29 -3.91 14.43
CA ARG A 64 2.39 -4.52 13.45
C ARG A 64 0.92 -4.25 13.77
N ALA A 65 0.52 -4.43 15.03
CA ALA A 65 -0.84 -4.15 15.46
C ALA A 65 -1.20 -2.67 15.23
N PHE A 66 -0.33 -1.76 15.60
CA PHE A 66 -0.55 -0.33 15.39
C PHE A 66 -0.56 0.04 13.89
N ALA A 67 0.46 -0.34 13.13
CA ALA A 67 0.56 0.05 11.73
C ALA A 67 -0.45 -0.70 10.84
N LEU A 68 -0.37 -2.05 10.81
CA LEU A 68 -1.12 -2.84 9.83
C LEU A 68 -2.58 -3.05 10.24
N ARG A 69 -2.84 -3.32 11.54
CA ARG A 69 -4.18 -3.70 12.01
C ARG A 69 -5.03 -2.51 12.45
N TRP A 70 -4.42 -1.34 12.70
CA TRP A 70 -5.15 -0.15 13.13
C TRP A 70 -5.02 1.02 12.16
N LEU A 71 -3.79 1.46 11.83
CA LEU A 71 -3.58 2.68 11.05
C LEU A 71 -3.95 2.50 9.57
N PHE A 72 -3.42 1.48 8.91
CA PHE A 72 -3.63 1.26 7.46
C PHE A 72 -4.96 0.56 7.12
N MET A 73 -5.75 0.16 8.12
CA MET A 73 -7.11 -0.36 7.90
C MET A 73 -8.16 0.75 7.71
N ASP A 74 -7.79 2.01 7.96
CA ASP A 74 -8.71 3.15 7.90
C ASP A 74 -7.99 4.36 7.33
N LEU A 75 -8.43 4.84 6.18
CA LEU A 75 -7.82 5.97 5.50
C LEU A 75 -7.94 7.27 6.30
N SER A 76 -9.03 7.46 7.05
CA SER A 76 -9.23 8.66 7.88
C SER A 76 -8.18 8.78 8.98
N ARG A 77 -7.81 7.65 9.60
CA ARG A 77 -6.71 7.60 10.60
C ARG A 77 -5.38 7.92 9.95
N LEU A 78 -5.14 7.36 8.77
CA LEU A 78 -3.91 7.60 8.03
C LEU A 78 -3.80 9.07 7.59
N GLN A 79 -4.90 9.66 7.12
CA GLN A 79 -4.97 11.09 6.76
C GLN A 79 -4.77 11.99 8.00
N LEU A 80 -5.35 11.64 9.15
CA LEU A 80 -5.10 12.36 10.40
C LEU A 80 -3.61 12.32 10.78
N ALA A 81 -2.99 11.15 10.72
CA ALA A 81 -1.55 11.02 10.94
C ALA A 81 -0.73 11.85 9.94
N GLY A 82 -1.14 11.86 8.67
CA GLY A 82 -0.57 12.70 7.63
C GLY A 82 -0.69 14.20 7.95
N ARG A 83 -1.86 14.68 8.38
CA ARG A 83 -2.08 16.08 8.77
C ARG A 83 -1.20 16.49 9.96
N ILE A 84 -1.05 15.61 10.96
CA ILE A 84 -0.15 15.85 12.12
C ILE A 84 1.30 15.93 11.65
N LEU A 85 1.73 15.02 10.78
CA LEU A 85 3.08 15.04 10.23
C LEU A 85 3.33 16.29 9.37
N ARG A 86 2.34 16.70 8.58
CA ARG A 86 2.41 17.96 7.83
C ARG A 86 2.57 19.17 8.75
N LEU A 87 1.78 19.27 9.82
CA LEU A 87 1.90 20.34 10.80
C LEU A 87 3.32 20.40 11.41
N TYR A 88 3.90 19.24 11.72
CA TYR A 88 5.29 19.13 12.17
C TYR A 88 6.27 19.70 11.13
N GLN A 89 6.04 19.46 9.83
CA GLN A 89 6.85 19.97 8.73
C GLN A 89 6.66 21.50 8.55
N GLU A 90 5.43 21.99 8.51
CA GLU A 90 5.09 23.41 8.30
C GLU A 90 5.53 24.33 9.42
N LEU A 91 5.45 23.89 10.67
CA LEU A 91 5.93 24.66 11.83
C LEU A 91 7.47 24.72 11.89
N GLY A 92 8.18 24.12 10.95
CA GLY A 92 9.64 24.08 10.93
C GLY A 92 10.25 23.20 12.02
N LEU A 93 9.42 22.46 12.80
CA LEU A 93 9.87 21.57 13.86
C LEU A 93 10.78 20.47 13.32
N GLN A 94 10.53 20.00 12.10
CA GLN A 94 11.39 19.04 11.41
C GLN A 94 12.81 19.62 11.24
N THR A 95 12.92 20.86 10.77
CA THR A 95 14.20 21.54 10.60
C THR A 95 14.90 21.76 11.93
N LEU A 96 14.15 22.16 12.95
CA LEU A 96 14.66 22.36 14.31
C LEU A 96 15.20 21.05 14.88
N VAL A 97 14.43 19.97 14.80
CA VAL A 97 14.82 18.62 15.27
C VAL A 97 16.06 18.12 14.53
N ARG A 98 16.13 18.30 13.22
CA ARG A 98 17.30 17.92 12.41
C ARG A 98 18.56 18.71 12.77
N ARG A 99 18.43 20.01 13.07
CA ARG A 99 19.57 20.91 13.41
C ARG A 99 19.98 20.82 14.87
N SER A 100 19.09 20.50 15.78
CA SER A 100 19.36 20.45 17.23
C SER A 100 20.28 19.28 17.65
N GLY A 101 20.50 18.30 16.77
CA GLY A 101 21.25 17.10 17.11
C GLY A 101 20.47 16.10 17.98
N VAL A 102 19.24 16.41 18.40
CA VAL A 102 18.38 15.52 19.21
C VAL A 102 18.22 14.12 18.55
N LEU A 103 18.21 14.07 17.21
CA LEU A 103 18.13 12.81 16.48
C LEU A 103 19.30 11.86 16.75
N THR A 104 20.46 12.38 17.19
CA THR A 104 21.62 11.52 17.53
C THR A 104 21.37 10.67 18.76
N LEU A 105 20.42 11.06 19.63
CA LEU A 105 19.97 10.30 20.80
C LEU A 105 19.06 9.13 20.41
N LEU A 106 18.51 9.13 19.20
CA LEU A 106 17.63 8.07 18.72
C LEU A 106 18.44 6.91 18.11
N PRO A 107 17.90 5.68 18.19
CA PRO A 107 18.45 4.56 17.45
C PRO A 107 18.61 4.88 15.95
N LYS A 108 19.68 4.40 15.33
CA LYS A 108 20.03 4.64 13.94
C LYS A 108 18.83 4.48 12.98
N ARG A 109 18.04 3.41 13.16
CA ARG A 109 16.85 3.15 12.33
C ARG A 109 15.79 4.25 12.39
N LEU A 110 15.52 4.81 13.57
CA LEU A 110 14.52 5.90 13.71
C LEU A 110 15.02 7.19 13.09
N ARG A 111 16.31 7.47 13.18
CA ARG A 111 16.94 8.60 12.52
C ARG A 111 16.88 8.49 11.00
N GLU A 112 17.11 7.31 10.45
CA GLU A 112 17.00 7.04 9.02
C GLU A 112 15.55 7.17 8.52
N LEU A 113 14.58 6.70 9.30
CA LEU A 113 13.15 6.85 8.99
C LEU A 113 12.76 8.34 8.97
N GLU A 114 13.20 9.13 9.96
CA GLU A 114 12.92 10.56 9.97
C GLU A 114 13.55 11.27 8.76
N ALA A 115 14.80 10.95 8.43
CA ALA A 115 15.49 11.51 7.27
C ALA A 115 14.80 11.17 5.94
N SER A 116 14.15 10.01 5.87
CA SER A 116 13.43 9.53 4.69
C SER A 116 11.95 9.94 4.66
N THR A 117 11.49 10.71 5.66
CA THR A 117 10.09 11.15 5.74
C THR A 117 9.75 12.05 4.56
N PRO A 118 8.78 11.69 3.71
CA PRO A 118 8.39 12.50 2.56
C PRO A 118 7.62 13.75 3.00
N GLU A 119 7.56 14.72 2.13
CA GLU A 119 6.69 15.88 2.30
C GLU A 119 5.22 15.46 2.12
N ILE A 120 4.38 15.85 3.08
CA ILE A 120 2.95 15.55 3.03
C ILE A 120 2.23 16.69 2.31
N GLN A 121 1.33 16.34 1.38
CA GLN A 121 0.56 17.31 0.62
C GLN A 121 -0.45 18.09 1.49
N ALA A 122 -0.75 19.33 1.08
CA ALA A 122 -1.70 20.20 1.79
C ALA A 122 -3.13 19.67 1.75
N ASN A 123 -3.49 19.18 0.58
CA ASN A 123 -4.83 18.68 0.27
C ASN A 123 -4.70 17.24 -0.20
N PHE A 124 -5.63 16.39 0.21
CA PHE A 124 -5.69 15.00 -0.23
C PHE A 124 -6.59 14.87 -1.47
N THR A 125 -6.63 13.71 -2.07
CA THR A 125 -7.36 13.47 -3.32
C THR A 125 -8.83 13.90 -3.22
N ALA A 126 -9.52 13.61 -2.12
CA ALA A 126 -10.92 14.01 -1.91
C ALA A 126 -11.13 15.53 -1.83
N ASP A 127 -10.10 16.30 -1.45
CA ASP A 127 -10.15 17.76 -1.43
C ASP A 127 -9.91 18.37 -2.84
N LEU A 128 -9.23 17.62 -3.71
CA LEU A 128 -8.76 18.10 -5.03
C LEU A 128 -9.63 17.64 -6.20
N ILE A 129 -10.38 16.55 -6.04
CA ILE A 129 -11.09 15.84 -7.11
C ILE A 129 -12.53 15.63 -6.68
N ALA A 130 -13.46 16.01 -7.55
CA ALA A 130 -14.88 15.71 -7.33
C ALA A 130 -15.13 14.18 -7.39
N PRO A 131 -16.15 13.66 -6.67
CA PRO A 131 -16.49 12.23 -6.70
C PRO A 131 -16.74 11.68 -8.10
N VAL A 132 -17.26 12.53 -8.99
CA VAL A 132 -17.40 12.24 -10.41
C VAL A 132 -16.89 13.43 -11.21
N THR A 133 -15.88 13.20 -12.04
CA THR A 133 -15.37 14.18 -12.99
C THR A 133 -15.86 13.80 -14.38
N PRO A 134 -16.71 14.63 -15.01
CA PRO A 134 -17.25 14.33 -16.34
C PRO A 134 -16.19 14.37 -17.41
N ALA A 135 -16.38 13.58 -18.48
CA ALA A 135 -15.54 13.64 -19.66
C ALA A 135 -15.61 15.04 -20.30
N ARG A 136 -14.47 15.55 -20.76
CA ARG A 136 -14.44 16.77 -21.58
C ARG A 136 -14.77 16.43 -23.04
N GLY A 137 -15.97 16.77 -23.47
CA GLY A 137 -16.53 16.37 -24.77
C GLY A 137 -17.37 15.09 -24.69
N SER A 138 -17.39 14.29 -25.75
CA SER A 138 -18.15 13.04 -25.75
C SER A 138 -17.52 11.99 -24.82
N ARG A 139 -18.36 11.40 -23.94
CA ARG A 139 -17.90 10.30 -23.09
C ARG A 139 -17.64 9.04 -23.91
N ARG A 140 -16.42 8.54 -23.83
CA ARG A 140 -15.96 7.29 -24.47
C ARG A 140 -15.87 6.14 -23.49
N TYR A 141 -15.43 6.44 -22.26
CA TYR A 141 -15.19 5.46 -21.19
C TYR A 141 -15.68 5.97 -19.85
N ARG A 142 -16.00 5.05 -18.95
CA ARG A 142 -16.24 5.32 -17.55
C ARG A 142 -15.21 4.55 -16.71
N VAL A 143 -14.33 5.26 -16.02
CA VAL A 143 -13.24 4.66 -15.28
C VAL A 143 -13.30 5.02 -13.80
N ALA A 144 -12.83 4.13 -12.95
CA ALA A 144 -12.64 4.38 -11.52
C ALA A 144 -11.20 4.79 -11.24
N MET A 145 -11.00 5.78 -10.36
CA MET A 145 -9.68 6.20 -9.89
C MET A 145 -9.44 5.69 -8.48
N LEU A 146 -8.45 4.82 -8.33
CA LEU A 146 -7.94 4.41 -7.03
C LEU A 146 -6.87 5.41 -6.55
N ALA A 147 -7.21 6.21 -5.55
CA ALA A 147 -6.32 7.23 -4.98
C ALA A 147 -5.07 6.62 -4.33
N GLY A 148 -5.21 5.43 -3.74
CA GLY A 148 -4.17 4.78 -2.96
C GLY A 148 -3.98 5.40 -1.57
N CYS A 149 -3.48 4.65 -0.61
CA CYS A 149 -3.34 5.15 0.77
C CYS A 149 -2.13 6.08 0.95
N ALA A 150 -0.92 5.60 0.69
CA ALA A 150 0.30 6.44 0.75
C ALA A 150 0.38 7.43 -0.40
N GLN A 151 -0.11 7.04 -1.59
CA GLN A 151 -0.21 7.89 -2.77
C GLN A 151 -1.04 9.15 -2.49
N ASP A 152 -2.15 8.99 -1.78
CA ASP A 152 -3.04 10.10 -1.39
C ASP A 152 -2.34 11.14 -0.50
N LEU A 153 -1.51 10.69 0.44
CA LEU A 153 -0.80 11.59 1.36
C LEU A 153 0.33 12.39 0.69
N ILE A 154 1.04 11.76 -0.25
CA ILE A 154 2.31 12.26 -0.78
C ILE A 154 2.15 12.83 -2.19
N PHE A 155 1.25 12.25 -2.99
CA PHE A 155 1.11 12.53 -4.43
C PHE A 155 -0.34 12.76 -4.84
N SER A 156 -1.17 13.37 -3.99
CA SER A 156 -2.57 13.69 -4.31
C SER A 156 -2.70 14.62 -5.53
N ASN A 157 -1.70 15.51 -5.75
CA ASN A 157 -1.61 16.34 -6.93
C ASN A 157 -1.47 15.51 -8.22
N VAL A 158 -0.70 14.41 -8.19
CA VAL A 158 -0.57 13.49 -9.33
C VAL A 158 -1.90 12.79 -9.62
N ASN A 159 -2.66 12.42 -8.57
CA ASN A 159 -4.00 11.88 -8.74
C ASN A 159 -4.92 12.88 -9.45
N ARG A 160 -4.92 14.15 -9.02
CA ARG A 160 -5.68 15.23 -9.67
C ARG A 160 -5.30 15.37 -11.14
N ASP A 161 -4.02 15.45 -11.44
CA ASP A 161 -3.54 15.66 -12.80
C ASP A 161 -3.87 14.46 -13.71
N THR A 162 -3.84 13.25 -13.15
CA THR A 162 -4.28 12.03 -13.85
C THR A 162 -5.76 12.08 -14.19
N VAL A 163 -6.63 12.46 -13.25
CA VAL A 163 -8.07 12.60 -13.50
C VAL A 163 -8.34 13.66 -14.58
N GLU A 164 -7.61 14.77 -14.56
CA GLU A 164 -7.74 15.80 -15.60
C GLU A 164 -7.32 15.29 -16.98
N VAL A 165 -6.21 14.53 -17.07
CA VAL A 165 -5.77 13.90 -18.32
C VAL A 165 -6.82 12.92 -18.84
N LEU A 166 -7.35 12.05 -17.98
CA LEU A 166 -8.38 11.09 -18.33
C LEU A 166 -9.65 11.78 -18.84
N ALA A 167 -10.12 12.85 -18.14
CA ALA A 167 -11.28 13.60 -18.52
C ALA A 167 -11.10 14.24 -19.90
N ARG A 168 -9.94 14.82 -20.20
CA ARG A 168 -9.61 15.39 -21.52
C ARG A 168 -9.56 14.33 -22.63
N ASN A 169 -9.30 13.07 -22.29
CA ASN A 169 -9.33 11.96 -23.23
C ASN A 169 -10.69 11.25 -23.34
N GLY A 170 -11.74 11.88 -22.85
CA GLY A 170 -13.11 11.38 -22.99
C GLY A 170 -13.50 10.34 -21.94
N CYS A 171 -12.80 10.29 -20.80
CA CYS A 171 -13.19 9.44 -19.69
C CYS A 171 -14.03 10.21 -18.67
N GLU A 172 -15.17 9.66 -18.29
CA GLU A 172 -15.83 10.01 -17.04
C GLU A 172 -15.09 9.29 -15.92
N VAL A 173 -14.57 10.02 -14.94
CA VAL A 173 -13.75 9.46 -13.86
C VAL A 173 -14.52 9.50 -12.55
N VAL A 174 -14.72 8.33 -11.95
CA VAL A 174 -15.32 8.18 -10.62
C VAL A 174 -14.21 8.02 -9.60
N THR A 175 -14.15 8.94 -8.64
CA THR A 175 -13.15 8.95 -7.56
C THR A 175 -13.89 9.00 -6.23
N PRO A 176 -14.29 7.86 -5.64
CA PRO A 176 -14.95 7.85 -4.35
C PRO A 176 -14.14 8.62 -3.31
N PRO A 177 -14.74 9.50 -2.49
CA PRO A 177 -14.01 10.28 -1.50
C PRO A 177 -13.47 9.40 -0.34
N GLU A 178 -14.24 8.38 0.00
CA GLU A 178 -13.86 7.41 1.04
C GLU A 178 -13.36 6.14 0.37
N GLN A 179 -12.05 5.98 0.34
CA GLN A 179 -11.41 4.79 -0.21
C GLN A 179 -10.67 4.03 0.88
N LEU A 180 -10.26 2.81 0.59
CA LEU A 180 -9.52 1.95 1.50
C LEU A 180 -8.14 1.62 0.91
N CYS A 181 -7.28 1.06 1.74
CA CYS A 181 -6.03 0.46 1.26
C CYS A 181 -6.34 -0.70 0.30
N CYS A 182 -5.57 -0.84 -0.77
CA CYS A 182 -5.71 -1.99 -1.69
C CYS A 182 -5.33 -3.34 -1.06
N GLY A 183 -4.76 -3.36 0.15
CA GLY A 183 -4.35 -4.59 0.82
C GLY A 183 -2.93 -5.07 0.50
N SER A 184 -2.26 -4.48 -0.49
CA SER A 184 -0.89 -4.88 -0.88
C SER A 184 0.09 -4.87 0.28
N LEU A 185 0.06 -3.81 1.11
CA LEU A 185 0.91 -3.71 2.30
C LEU A 185 0.66 -4.87 3.27
N HIS A 186 -0.58 -5.29 3.45
CA HIS A 186 -0.98 -6.38 4.34
C HIS A 186 -0.51 -7.73 3.79
N ALA A 187 -0.78 -8.05 2.51
CA ALA A 187 -0.32 -9.26 1.86
C ALA A 187 1.21 -9.39 1.89
N HIS A 188 1.92 -8.31 1.55
CA HIS A 188 3.38 -8.28 1.59
C HIS A 188 3.99 -8.41 2.99
N ASN A 189 3.19 -8.20 4.03
CA ASN A 189 3.62 -8.38 5.42
C ASN A 189 3.02 -9.64 6.07
N GLY A 190 2.41 -10.55 5.31
CA GLY A 190 1.86 -11.80 5.82
C GLY A 190 0.57 -11.66 6.62
N GLU A 191 -0.11 -10.52 6.55
CA GLU A 191 -1.44 -10.30 7.13
C GLU A 191 -2.50 -10.70 6.09
N TRP A 192 -2.53 -11.99 5.75
CA TRP A 192 -3.30 -12.51 4.62
C TRP A 192 -4.81 -12.25 4.75
N GLU A 193 -5.39 -12.56 5.90
CA GLU A 193 -6.82 -12.36 6.16
C GLU A 193 -7.24 -10.88 6.06
N LEU A 194 -6.39 -9.95 6.55
CA LEU A 194 -6.65 -8.52 6.42
C LEU A 194 -6.55 -8.06 4.96
N ALA A 195 -5.63 -8.61 4.19
CA ALA A 195 -5.53 -8.34 2.76
C ALA A 195 -6.79 -8.80 2.02
N GLN A 196 -7.31 -10.00 2.34
CA GLN A 196 -8.58 -10.50 1.79
C GLN A 196 -9.76 -9.60 2.16
N GLN A 197 -9.88 -9.19 3.43
CA GLN A 197 -10.93 -8.27 3.86
C GLN A 197 -10.90 -6.94 3.10
N LEU A 198 -9.71 -6.38 2.88
CA LEU A 198 -9.54 -5.15 2.11
C LEU A 198 -9.88 -5.36 0.64
N ALA A 199 -9.46 -6.50 0.06
CA ALA A 199 -9.77 -6.84 -1.33
C ALA A 199 -11.27 -6.94 -1.58
N ARG A 200 -12.03 -7.61 -0.70
CA ARG A 200 -13.51 -7.69 -0.80
C ARG A 200 -14.14 -6.30 -0.80
N LYS A 201 -13.75 -5.46 0.17
CA LYS A 201 -14.25 -4.08 0.26
C LYS A 201 -13.89 -3.23 -0.97
N GLN A 202 -12.72 -3.45 -1.57
CA GLN A 202 -12.33 -2.77 -2.80
C GLN A 202 -13.17 -3.22 -3.99
N ILE A 203 -13.50 -4.51 -4.10
CA ILE A 203 -14.40 -5.03 -5.14
C ILE A 203 -15.80 -4.45 -4.98
N ASP A 204 -16.32 -4.38 -3.73
CA ASP A 204 -17.61 -3.77 -3.45
C ASP A 204 -17.65 -2.27 -3.80
N GLN A 205 -16.54 -1.56 -3.57
CA GLN A 205 -16.41 -0.14 -3.87
C GLN A 205 -16.26 0.16 -5.36
N PHE A 206 -15.62 -0.74 -6.10
CA PHE A 206 -15.36 -0.63 -7.53
C PHE A 206 -15.92 -1.83 -8.29
N PRO A 207 -17.26 -1.97 -8.34
CA PRO A 207 -17.89 -3.09 -9.04
C PRO A 207 -17.44 -3.14 -10.51
N PRO A 208 -16.85 -4.27 -10.97
CA PRO A 208 -16.25 -4.34 -12.31
C PRO A 208 -17.21 -4.04 -13.46
N GLU A 209 -18.49 -4.33 -13.28
CA GLU A 209 -19.55 -4.10 -14.27
C GLU A 209 -19.91 -2.61 -14.47
N GLN A 210 -19.47 -1.74 -13.59
CA GLN A 210 -19.76 -0.30 -13.65
C GLN A 210 -18.66 0.51 -14.34
N PHE A 211 -17.51 -0.09 -14.58
CA PHE A 211 -16.32 0.60 -15.07
C PHE A 211 -15.63 -0.16 -16.20
N ASP A 212 -15.17 0.57 -17.21
CA ASP A 212 -14.35 0.03 -18.27
C ASP A 212 -12.93 -0.32 -17.78
N ALA A 213 -12.45 0.41 -16.77
CA ALA A 213 -11.15 0.16 -16.14
C ALA A 213 -11.04 0.80 -14.74
N ILE A 214 -10.13 0.27 -13.92
CA ILE A 214 -9.66 0.89 -12.68
C ILE A 214 -8.26 1.44 -12.92
N ILE A 215 -8.07 2.72 -12.64
CA ILE A 215 -6.81 3.44 -12.82
C ILE A 215 -6.13 3.63 -11.46
N SER A 216 -4.84 3.36 -11.40
CA SER A 216 -4.02 3.59 -10.20
C SER A 216 -2.66 4.14 -10.59
N ASN A 217 -2.21 5.20 -9.91
CA ASN A 217 -0.85 5.75 -10.06
C ASN A 217 0.19 4.98 -9.24
N ALA A 218 -0.24 4.21 -8.25
CA ALA A 218 0.64 3.41 -7.42
C ALA A 218 0.83 2.02 -8.03
N GLY A 219 2.04 1.73 -8.55
CA GLY A 219 2.37 0.46 -9.19
C GLY A 219 2.13 -0.77 -8.29
N GLY A 220 2.43 -0.66 -6.98
CA GLY A 220 2.13 -1.72 -6.01
C GLY A 220 0.64 -2.00 -5.87
N CYS A 221 -0.20 -0.96 -5.80
CA CYS A 221 -1.65 -1.13 -5.76
C CYS A 221 -2.17 -1.77 -7.06
N GLY A 222 -1.76 -1.24 -8.24
CA GLY A 222 -2.20 -1.77 -9.54
C GLY A 222 -1.78 -3.22 -9.76
N SER A 223 -0.59 -3.61 -9.32
CA SER A 223 -0.13 -5.00 -9.36
C SER A 223 -0.97 -5.89 -8.45
N HIS A 224 -1.23 -5.44 -7.22
CA HIS A 224 -1.98 -6.23 -6.24
C HIS A 224 -3.45 -6.43 -6.64
N LEU A 225 -4.10 -5.40 -7.20
CA LEU A 225 -5.46 -5.54 -7.76
C LEU A 225 -5.56 -6.68 -8.80
N LYS A 226 -4.54 -6.85 -9.65
CA LYS A 226 -4.48 -7.95 -10.63
C LYS A 226 -4.36 -9.33 -9.97
N HIS A 227 -3.90 -9.39 -8.73
CA HIS A 227 -3.74 -10.63 -7.96
C HIS A 227 -4.96 -10.97 -7.08
N TYR A 228 -6.01 -10.13 -7.02
CA TYR A 228 -7.20 -10.39 -6.20
C TYR A 228 -7.86 -11.73 -6.49
N ARG A 229 -7.92 -12.15 -7.76
CA ARG A 229 -8.44 -13.47 -8.11
C ARG A 229 -7.74 -14.63 -7.38
N LYS A 230 -6.43 -14.49 -7.12
CA LYS A 230 -5.65 -15.51 -6.43
C LYS A 230 -5.75 -15.35 -4.91
N LEU A 231 -5.74 -14.11 -4.43
CA LEU A 231 -5.93 -13.78 -3.02
C LEU A 231 -7.27 -14.28 -2.48
N LEU A 232 -8.30 -14.32 -3.33
CA LEU A 232 -9.67 -14.72 -3.01
C LEU A 232 -10.06 -16.05 -3.71
N ALA A 233 -9.09 -16.92 -4.00
CA ALA A 233 -9.34 -18.15 -4.76
C ALA A 233 -10.24 -19.16 -4.03
N ASP A 234 -10.30 -19.06 -2.71
CA ASP A 234 -11.08 -19.95 -1.83
C ASP A 234 -12.43 -19.32 -1.42
N ASP A 235 -12.82 -18.18 -2.00
CA ASP A 235 -14.08 -17.45 -1.70
C ASP A 235 -15.24 -17.88 -2.60
#